data_f569a57f224f5a167382b7c82f8463a6
#
_entry.id   f569a57f224f5a167382b7c82f8463a6
#
_cell.length_a   1.000
_cell.length_b   1.000
_cell.length_c   1.000
_cell.angle_alpha   90.00
_cell.angle_beta   90.00
_cell.angle_gamma   90.00
#
_symmetry.space_group_name_H-M   'P 1'
#
loop_
_entity.id
_entity.type
_entity.pdbx_description
1 polymer ?
#
loop_
_entity_poly.entity_id
_entity_poly.type
_entity_poly.pdbx_seq_one_letter_code
_entity_poly.pdbx_strand_id
1 'polypeptide(L)'
;MIRLQKFLARAGVASRRHAEQLILAGRVTVNGQPAELGCSVDPGNDEVRVDGGAPVRLAEGDVTIMLHKPAGYVTTMDDPQGRATVADLVPVDRFPGLFPVGRLDRDTTGLLLFTTDGELGNALLHPRRHVEKRYLALVEGAPDAKALDRLRCGVALFDGMTLPARAELLRGSDAQKAARAIGTGKGAGGINASHTGKRSRAVREKTGSYVLVGLREGRKREVRRMLEAVGYPVIALHRSSFGPLELGDLPRGSWRELTDVEVGELKAAICS
;
A
#
# COMPACT_ATOMS: atom_id res chain seq x y z
N MET A 1 20.33 -16.74 -12.18
CA MET A 1 21.08 -16.22 -11.00
C MET A 1 20.41 -14.98 -10.44
N ILE A 2 20.20 -14.91 -9.11
CA ILE A 2 19.63 -13.76 -8.39
C ILE A 2 20.53 -13.38 -7.21
N ARG A 3 20.52 -12.12 -6.78
CA ARG A 3 21.29 -11.68 -5.60
C ARG A 3 20.84 -12.44 -4.36
N LEU A 4 21.78 -12.92 -3.54
CA LEU A 4 21.51 -13.76 -2.36
C LEU A 4 20.53 -13.09 -1.38
N GLN A 5 20.65 -11.79 -1.09
CA GLN A 5 19.69 -11.06 -0.25
C GLN A 5 18.28 -10.99 -0.89
N LYS A 6 18.16 -10.99 -2.23
CA LYS A 6 16.87 -11.07 -2.93
C LYS A 6 16.28 -12.47 -2.79
N PHE A 7 17.11 -13.51 -2.88
CA PHE A 7 16.71 -14.91 -2.67
C PHE A 7 16.16 -15.11 -1.27
N LEU A 8 16.91 -14.73 -0.24
CA LEU A 8 16.49 -14.85 1.17
C LEU A 8 15.20 -14.08 1.47
N ALA A 9 15.03 -12.89 0.88
CA ALA A 9 13.81 -12.13 1.05
C ALA A 9 12.59 -12.77 0.35
N ARG A 10 12.75 -13.33 -0.85
CA ARG A 10 11.69 -14.07 -1.55
C ARG A 10 11.31 -15.35 -0.82
N ALA A 11 12.28 -16.00 -0.18
CA ALA A 11 12.04 -17.18 0.64
C ALA A 11 11.40 -16.87 2.00
N GLY A 12 11.16 -15.59 2.33
CA GLY A 12 10.56 -15.17 3.60
C GLY A 12 11.48 -15.26 4.81
N VAL A 13 12.79 -15.49 4.61
CA VAL A 13 13.76 -15.63 5.71
C VAL A 13 13.96 -14.28 6.42
N ALA A 14 14.13 -13.19 5.66
CA ALA A 14 14.36 -11.87 6.21
C ALA A 14 14.09 -10.76 5.16
N SER A 15 13.91 -9.51 5.59
CA SER A 15 13.96 -8.39 4.64
C SER A 15 15.31 -8.32 3.92
N ARG A 16 15.40 -7.73 2.74
CA ARG A 16 16.66 -7.62 1.99
C ARG A 16 17.80 -7.02 2.82
N ARG A 17 17.53 -5.96 3.60
CA ARG A 17 18.52 -5.32 4.47
C ARG A 17 18.93 -6.22 5.63
N HIS A 18 17.99 -6.93 6.24
CA HIS A 18 18.31 -7.90 7.31
C HIS A 18 19.07 -9.10 6.74
N ALA A 19 18.74 -9.57 5.54
CA ALA A 19 19.49 -10.61 4.84
C ALA A 19 20.95 -10.20 4.59
N GLU A 20 21.21 -8.94 4.23
CA GLU A 20 22.58 -8.40 4.12
C GLU A 20 23.31 -8.44 5.47
N GLN A 21 22.63 -8.14 6.59
CA GLN A 21 23.21 -8.25 7.93
C GLN A 21 23.52 -9.70 8.30
N LEU A 22 22.65 -10.65 7.96
CA LEU A 22 22.90 -12.10 8.17
C LEU A 22 24.13 -12.58 7.38
N ILE A 23 24.28 -12.13 6.13
CA ILE A 23 25.45 -12.45 5.29
C ILE A 23 26.72 -11.89 5.91
N LEU A 24 26.73 -10.61 6.29
CA LEU A 24 27.87 -9.95 6.96
C LEU A 24 28.26 -10.63 8.27
N ALA A 25 27.29 -11.15 9.00
CA ALA A 25 27.53 -11.88 10.25
C ALA A 25 28.03 -13.32 10.03
N GLY A 26 28.27 -13.75 8.78
CA GLY A 26 28.71 -15.13 8.46
C GLY A 26 27.68 -16.22 8.72
N ARG A 27 26.40 -15.85 8.88
CA ARG A 27 25.30 -16.75 9.22
C ARG A 27 24.67 -17.45 7.99
N VAL A 28 25.12 -17.09 6.77
CA VAL A 28 24.58 -17.65 5.52
C VAL A 28 25.67 -18.42 4.80
N THR A 29 25.35 -19.63 4.35
CA THR A 29 26.24 -20.43 3.50
C THR A 29 25.58 -20.72 2.15
N VAL A 30 26.42 -20.81 1.11
CA VAL A 30 26.02 -21.28 -0.23
C VAL A 30 26.91 -22.45 -0.58
N ASN A 31 26.31 -23.61 -0.87
CA ASN A 31 27.01 -24.85 -1.16
C ASN A 31 28.06 -25.20 -0.06
N GLY A 32 27.69 -24.96 1.21
CA GLY A 32 28.54 -25.23 2.36
C GLY A 32 29.66 -24.22 2.64
N GLN A 33 29.83 -23.19 1.79
CA GLN A 33 30.81 -22.12 1.98
C GLN A 33 30.15 -20.85 2.52
N PRO A 34 30.79 -20.09 3.43
CA PRO A 34 30.29 -18.80 3.88
C PRO A 34 30.04 -17.85 2.72
N ALA A 35 28.89 -17.20 2.72
CA ALA A 35 28.51 -16.27 1.65
C ALA A 35 29.04 -14.86 1.93
N GLU A 36 29.39 -14.13 0.89
CA GLU A 36 29.81 -12.73 0.94
C GLU A 36 28.73 -11.77 0.39
N LEU A 37 28.80 -10.50 0.79
CA LEU A 37 27.95 -9.46 0.20
C LEU A 37 28.18 -9.36 -1.31
N GLY A 38 27.06 -9.23 -2.05
CA GLY A 38 27.11 -9.17 -3.51
C GLY A 38 27.08 -10.54 -4.20
N CYS A 39 27.16 -11.64 -3.45
CA CYS A 39 26.97 -12.99 -3.96
C CYS A 39 25.62 -13.12 -4.67
N SER A 40 25.59 -13.94 -5.72
CA SER A 40 24.37 -14.33 -6.45
C SER A 40 24.26 -15.85 -6.44
N VAL A 41 23.04 -16.35 -6.41
CA VAL A 41 22.74 -17.79 -6.37
C VAL A 41 21.82 -18.20 -7.51
N ASP A 42 21.93 -19.43 -7.91
CA ASP A 42 20.97 -20.10 -8.80
C ASP A 42 19.97 -20.89 -7.92
N PRO A 43 18.69 -20.45 -7.84
CA PRO A 43 17.69 -21.10 -6.99
C PRO A 43 17.46 -22.59 -7.30
N GLY A 44 17.80 -23.04 -8.53
CA GLY A 44 17.62 -24.42 -8.96
C GLY A 44 18.79 -25.33 -8.63
N ASN A 45 20.00 -24.78 -8.47
CA ASN A 45 21.22 -25.56 -8.36
C ASN A 45 22.00 -25.29 -7.07
N ASP A 46 21.91 -24.09 -6.48
CA ASP A 46 22.66 -23.75 -5.28
C ASP A 46 21.87 -24.05 -4.00
N GLU A 47 22.56 -24.67 -3.03
CA GLU A 47 22.03 -24.89 -1.70
C GLU A 47 22.37 -23.73 -0.77
N VAL A 48 21.35 -22.99 -0.33
CA VAL A 48 21.49 -21.87 0.61
C VAL A 48 21.01 -22.30 1.99
N ARG A 49 21.80 -22.05 3.03
CA ARG A 49 21.43 -22.31 4.42
C ARG A 49 21.68 -21.09 5.29
N VAL A 50 20.86 -20.93 6.33
CA VAL A 50 21.03 -19.90 7.37
C VAL A 50 21.20 -20.61 8.70
N ASP A 51 22.23 -20.21 9.47
CA ASP A 51 22.60 -20.80 10.76
C ASP A 51 22.77 -22.34 10.75
N GLY A 52 23.21 -22.91 9.64
CA GLY A 52 23.33 -24.36 9.48
C GLY A 52 22.01 -25.11 9.43
N GLY A 53 20.88 -24.41 9.36
CA GLY A 53 19.54 -25.01 9.29
C GLY A 53 19.24 -25.73 7.97
N ALA A 54 17.98 -26.07 7.75
CA ALA A 54 17.54 -26.71 6.51
C ALA A 54 17.79 -25.81 5.27
N PRO A 55 17.97 -26.41 4.08
CA PRO A 55 18.10 -25.64 2.85
C PRO A 55 16.90 -24.71 2.62
N VAL A 56 17.19 -23.45 2.38
CA VAL A 56 16.20 -22.42 2.04
C VAL A 56 15.70 -22.67 0.62
N ARG A 57 14.39 -22.67 0.43
CA ARG A 57 13.75 -22.86 -0.88
C ARG A 57 12.79 -21.72 -1.17
N LEU A 58 12.62 -21.38 -2.44
CA LEU A 58 11.56 -20.48 -2.88
C LEU A 58 10.23 -21.25 -2.93
N ALA A 59 9.14 -20.57 -2.58
CA ALA A 59 7.80 -21.10 -2.85
C ALA A 59 7.56 -21.22 -4.36
N GLU A 60 6.75 -22.18 -4.77
CA GLU A 60 6.32 -22.32 -6.15
C GLU A 60 5.30 -21.26 -6.51
N GLY A 61 5.55 -20.51 -7.59
CA GLY A 61 4.69 -19.47 -8.09
C GLY A 61 4.79 -18.16 -7.29
N ASP A 62 4.27 -17.11 -7.90
CA ASP A 62 4.15 -15.80 -7.25
C ASP A 62 2.69 -15.53 -6.89
N VAL A 63 2.46 -14.95 -5.73
CA VAL A 63 1.13 -14.60 -5.23
C VAL A 63 0.99 -13.11 -5.16
N THR A 64 -0.18 -12.61 -5.54
CA THR A 64 -0.58 -11.21 -5.33
C THR A 64 -1.91 -11.18 -4.62
N ILE A 65 -2.02 -10.40 -3.55
CA ILE A 65 -3.25 -10.25 -2.76
C ILE A 65 -3.68 -8.78 -2.70
N MET A 66 -4.98 -8.58 -2.53
CA MET A 66 -5.60 -7.30 -2.25
C MET A 66 -6.09 -7.30 -0.81
N LEU A 67 -5.68 -6.30 -0.03
CA LEU A 67 -6.16 -6.04 1.32
C LEU A 67 -7.04 -4.79 1.32
N HIS A 68 -8.18 -4.83 1.99
CA HIS A 68 -8.89 -3.63 2.40
C HIS A 68 -8.32 -3.13 3.73
N LYS A 69 -7.27 -2.33 3.65
CA LYS A 69 -6.59 -1.80 4.83
C LYS A 69 -7.53 -0.93 5.69
N PRO A 70 -7.75 -1.24 6.96
CA PRO A 70 -8.43 -0.34 7.90
C PRO A 70 -7.52 0.80 8.35
N ALA A 71 -8.09 1.84 8.97
CA ALA A 71 -7.30 2.86 9.68
C ALA A 71 -6.65 2.26 10.94
N GLY A 72 -5.56 2.89 11.40
CA GLY A 72 -4.86 2.48 12.62
C GLY A 72 -3.61 1.64 12.39
N TYR A 73 -3.48 0.99 11.25
CA TYR A 73 -2.37 0.10 10.89
C TYR A 73 -1.29 0.81 10.07
N VAL A 74 -0.04 0.63 10.45
CA VAL A 74 1.11 1.15 9.69
C VAL A 74 1.43 0.21 8.53
N THR A 75 1.72 0.78 7.35
CA THR A 75 2.12 -0.03 6.18
C THR A 75 3.60 -0.40 6.27
N THR A 76 3.87 -1.45 7.01
CA THR A 76 5.18 -2.10 7.16
C THR A 76 4.97 -3.57 7.50
N MET A 77 5.95 -4.42 7.23
CA MET A 77 5.95 -5.83 7.62
C MET A 77 6.53 -6.02 9.03
N ASP A 78 7.29 -5.05 9.53
CA ASP A 78 7.85 -5.03 10.88
C ASP A 78 7.90 -3.60 11.39
N ASP A 79 7.64 -3.41 12.69
CA ASP A 79 7.67 -2.10 13.33
C ASP A 79 8.38 -2.16 14.69
N PRO A 80 9.60 -1.62 14.80
CA PRO A 80 10.35 -1.63 16.06
C PRO A 80 9.66 -0.91 17.22
N GLN A 81 8.63 -0.09 16.94
CA GLN A 81 7.84 0.61 17.96
C GLN A 81 6.63 -0.19 18.45
N GLY A 82 6.42 -1.41 17.94
CA GLY A 82 5.33 -2.29 18.35
C GLY A 82 3.92 -1.79 17.99
N ARG A 83 3.80 -0.89 16.99
CA ARG A 83 2.48 -0.45 16.51
C ARG A 83 1.85 -1.53 15.63
N ALA A 84 0.52 -1.62 15.64
CA ALA A 84 -0.21 -2.50 14.74
C ALA A 84 0.18 -2.23 13.27
N THR A 85 0.51 -3.29 12.54
CA THR A 85 1.04 -3.25 11.18
C THR A 85 0.12 -3.98 10.20
N VAL A 86 0.30 -3.75 8.92
CA VAL A 86 -0.45 -4.49 7.90
C VAL A 86 -0.05 -5.96 7.83
N ALA A 87 1.09 -6.37 8.41
CA ALA A 87 1.47 -7.77 8.54
C ALA A 87 0.50 -8.56 9.42
N ASP A 88 -0.11 -7.91 10.42
CA ASP A 88 -1.11 -8.52 11.31
C ASP A 88 -2.44 -8.86 10.58
N LEU A 89 -2.62 -8.33 9.35
CA LEU A 89 -3.86 -8.46 8.57
C LEU A 89 -3.73 -9.39 7.36
N VAL A 90 -2.54 -9.86 7.04
CA VAL A 90 -2.28 -10.67 5.84
C VAL A 90 -1.61 -11.98 6.22
N PRO A 91 -1.77 -13.05 5.43
CA PRO A 91 -1.30 -14.39 5.79
C PRO A 91 0.20 -14.59 5.46
N VAL A 92 1.08 -13.92 6.21
CA VAL A 92 2.53 -13.94 5.99
C VAL A 92 3.12 -15.35 6.09
N ASP A 93 2.58 -16.19 6.98
CA ASP A 93 3.03 -17.58 7.16
C ASP A 93 2.66 -18.46 5.97
N ARG A 94 1.52 -18.18 5.32
CA ARG A 94 1.07 -18.89 4.12
C ARG A 94 1.86 -18.48 2.88
N PHE A 95 2.27 -17.21 2.80
CA PHE A 95 2.96 -16.66 1.65
C PHE A 95 4.29 -16.03 2.08
N PRO A 96 5.34 -16.84 2.32
CA PRO A 96 6.67 -16.32 2.63
C PRO A 96 7.16 -15.32 1.58
N GLY A 97 7.79 -14.24 2.03
CA GLY A 97 8.28 -13.19 1.14
C GLY A 97 7.24 -12.19 0.67
N LEU A 98 5.99 -12.26 1.19
CA LEU A 98 4.93 -11.29 0.90
C LEU A 98 5.31 -9.89 1.39
N PHE A 99 5.15 -8.84 0.55
CA PHE A 99 5.42 -7.46 0.91
C PHE A 99 4.40 -6.50 0.28
N PRO A 100 4.14 -5.32 0.88
CA PRO A 100 3.17 -4.36 0.37
C PRO A 100 3.68 -3.62 -0.88
N VAL A 101 2.83 -3.49 -1.90
CA VAL A 101 3.08 -2.70 -3.10
C VAL A 101 2.70 -1.25 -2.81
N GLY A 102 3.68 -0.48 -2.41
CA GLY A 102 3.49 0.90 -1.94
C GLY A 102 2.95 0.99 -0.53
N ARG A 103 2.44 2.17 -0.20
CA ARG A 103 2.02 2.48 1.16
C ARG A 103 0.73 3.26 1.20
N LEU A 104 -0.04 3.05 2.25
CA LEU A 104 -1.08 3.94 2.74
C LEU A 104 -0.68 4.48 4.11
N ASP A 105 -1.01 5.73 4.40
CA ASP A 105 -0.78 6.28 5.74
C ASP A 105 -1.60 5.50 6.78
N ARG A 106 -1.21 5.62 8.06
CA ARG A 106 -1.86 4.92 9.17
C ARG A 106 -3.37 5.21 9.24
N ASP A 107 -3.76 6.44 8.96
CA ASP A 107 -5.12 6.95 9.00
C ASP A 107 -5.88 6.85 7.65
N THR A 108 -5.23 6.33 6.61
CA THR A 108 -5.82 6.11 5.29
C THR A 108 -6.31 4.67 5.18
N THR A 109 -7.52 4.50 4.64
CA THR A 109 -8.15 3.20 4.41
C THR A 109 -8.13 2.81 2.94
N GLY A 110 -8.54 1.58 2.63
CA GLY A 110 -8.80 1.16 1.25
C GLY A 110 -7.82 0.14 0.70
N LEU A 111 -7.76 0.06 -0.61
CA LEU A 111 -7.04 -0.95 -1.37
C LEU A 111 -5.54 -0.85 -1.16
N LEU A 112 -4.93 -1.91 -0.64
CA LEU A 112 -3.49 -2.10 -0.55
C LEU A 112 -3.15 -3.46 -1.16
N LEU A 113 -2.23 -3.45 -2.13
CA LEU A 113 -1.73 -4.68 -2.74
C LEU A 113 -0.51 -5.19 -1.99
N PHE A 114 -0.35 -6.51 -1.98
CA PHE A 114 0.86 -7.22 -1.57
C PHE A 114 1.22 -8.23 -2.64
N THR A 115 2.50 -8.54 -2.77
CA THR A 115 2.95 -9.57 -3.71
C THR A 115 4.23 -10.24 -3.21
N THR A 116 4.48 -11.44 -3.67
CA THR A 116 5.79 -12.12 -3.57
C THR A 116 6.66 -11.83 -4.81
N ASP A 117 6.03 -11.36 -5.92
CA ASP A 117 6.73 -10.95 -7.15
C ASP A 117 7.37 -9.57 -6.99
N GLY A 118 8.68 -9.56 -6.73
CA GLY A 118 9.44 -8.33 -6.58
C GLY A 118 9.59 -7.51 -7.86
N GLU A 119 9.41 -8.10 -9.02
CA GLU A 119 9.49 -7.40 -10.31
C GLU A 119 8.18 -6.67 -10.60
N LEU A 120 7.05 -7.38 -10.43
CA LEU A 120 5.72 -6.78 -10.51
C LEU A 120 5.58 -5.63 -9.49
N GLY A 121 5.93 -5.87 -8.22
CA GLY A 121 5.82 -4.85 -7.17
C GLY A 121 6.64 -3.59 -7.47
N ASN A 122 7.89 -3.76 -7.96
CA ASN A 122 8.73 -2.63 -8.36
C ASN A 122 8.17 -1.90 -9.60
N ALA A 123 7.71 -2.63 -10.62
CA ALA A 123 7.14 -2.05 -11.83
C ALA A 123 5.89 -1.22 -11.54
N LEU A 124 4.97 -1.71 -10.68
CA LEU A 124 3.75 -1.02 -10.28
C LEU A 124 4.01 0.30 -9.51
N LEU A 125 5.17 0.41 -8.85
CA LEU A 125 5.55 1.59 -8.08
C LEU A 125 6.45 2.55 -8.86
N HIS A 126 6.97 2.11 -10.00
CA HIS A 126 7.94 2.90 -10.75
C HIS A 126 7.31 4.18 -11.32
N PRO A 127 7.86 5.38 -11.05
CA PRO A 127 7.24 6.65 -11.45
C PRO A 127 6.94 6.76 -12.94
N ARG A 128 7.79 6.17 -13.79
CA ARG A 128 7.61 6.19 -15.27
C ARG A 128 6.45 5.35 -15.78
N ARG A 129 5.85 4.48 -14.96
CA ARG A 129 4.72 3.63 -15.36
C ARG A 129 3.37 4.27 -15.13
N HIS A 130 3.33 5.38 -14.40
CA HIS A 130 2.15 6.22 -14.20
C HIS A 130 0.86 5.48 -13.81
N VAL A 131 0.97 4.34 -13.10
CA VAL A 131 -0.19 3.56 -12.66
C VAL A 131 -1.07 4.44 -11.76
N GLU A 132 -2.29 4.73 -12.24
CA GLU A 132 -3.23 5.61 -11.53
C GLU A 132 -3.71 4.97 -10.23
N LYS A 133 -3.83 5.76 -9.17
CA LYS A 133 -4.44 5.39 -7.89
C LYS A 133 -5.57 6.37 -7.62
N ARG A 134 -6.79 5.88 -7.41
CA ARG A 134 -7.95 6.74 -7.12
C ARG A 134 -8.27 6.72 -5.65
N TYR A 135 -8.56 7.91 -5.16
CA TYR A 135 -8.87 8.16 -3.76
C TYR A 135 -10.21 8.88 -3.63
N LEU A 136 -10.99 8.45 -2.65
CA LEU A 136 -12.16 9.16 -2.16
C LEU A 136 -11.74 9.95 -0.93
N ALA A 137 -11.81 11.26 -0.98
CA ALA A 137 -11.47 12.16 0.10
C ALA A 137 -12.72 12.83 0.65
N LEU A 138 -12.96 12.72 1.96
CA LEU A 138 -13.87 13.63 2.67
C LEU A 138 -13.05 14.84 3.09
N VAL A 139 -13.45 16.03 2.66
CA VAL A 139 -12.76 17.30 2.92
C VAL A 139 -13.63 18.26 3.71
N GLU A 140 -13.02 19.22 4.39
CA GLU A 140 -13.74 20.32 5.04
C GLU A 140 -14.30 21.27 3.98
N GLY A 141 -15.58 21.66 4.10
CA GLY A 141 -16.25 22.57 3.17
C GLY A 141 -16.60 21.93 1.82
N ALA A 142 -16.78 22.75 0.81
CA ALA A 142 -17.13 22.35 -0.56
C ALA A 142 -16.17 23.00 -1.56
N PRO A 143 -15.25 22.24 -2.18
CA PRO A 143 -14.33 22.75 -3.18
C PRO A 143 -15.06 23.37 -4.36
N ASP A 144 -14.67 24.60 -4.72
CA ASP A 144 -15.15 25.29 -5.89
C ASP A 144 -14.45 24.80 -7.18
N ALA A 145 -14.93 25.27 -8.33
CA ALA A 145 -14.36 24.90 -9.62
C ALA A 145 -12.88 25.30 -9.72
N LYS A 146 -12.50 26.47 -9.18
CA LYS A 146 -11.12 26.97 -9.22
C LYS A 146 -10.16 26.09 -8.42
N ALA A 147 -10.58 25.59 -7.27
CA ALA A 147 -9.78 24.65 -6.47
C ALA A 147 -9.59 23.31 -7.21
N LEU A 148 -10.66 22.78 -7.82
CA LEU A 148 -10.57 21.56 -8.62
C LEU A 148 -9.66 21.73 -9.85
N ASP A 149 -9.73 22.88 -10.53
CA ASP A 149 -8.87 23.15 -11.68
C ASP A 149 -7.39 23.28 -11.28
N ARG A 150 -7.10 23.85 -10.12
CA ARG A 150 -5.73 23.86 -9.57
C ARG A 150 -5.22 22.44 -9.33
N LEU A 151 -6.03 21.53 -8.80
CA LEU A 151 -5.64 20.11 -8.65
C LEU A 151 -5.36 19.45 -10.00
N ARG A 152 -6.19 19.74 -11.02
CA ARG A 152 -6.05 19.21 -12.39
C ARG A 152 -4.82 19.71 -13.11
N CYS A 153 -4.39 20.94 -12.84
CA CYS A 153 -3.18 21.52 -13.42
C CYS A 153 -1.90 21.15 -12.67
N GLY A 154 -2.03 20.59 -11.46
CA GLY A 154 -0.92 20.38 -10.52
C GLY A 154 -0.82 21.50 -9.50
N VAL A 155 -0.28 21.18 -8.33
CA VAL A 155 -0.18 22.07 -7.16
C VAL A 155 1.27 22.20 -6.73
N ALA A 156 1.73 23.40 -6.46
CA ALA A 156 3.05 23.65 -5.88
C ALA A 156 3.04 23.20 -4.41
N LEU A 157 3.85 22.19 -4.09
CA LEU A 157 4.10 21.71 -2.73
C LEU A 157 5.55 22.03 -2.36
N PHE A 158 5.92 21.88 -1.08
CA PHE A 158 7.27 22.19 -0.60
C PHE A 158 8.38 21.34 -1.29
N ASP A 159 8.02 20.17 -1.82
CA ASP A 159 8.89 19.24 -2.55
C ASP A 159 8.72 19.32 -4.08
N GLY A 160 8.15 20.41 -4.58
CA GLY A 160 7.99 20.74 -6.00
C GLY A 160 6.55 20.63 -6.51
N MET A 161 6.38 20.96 -7.80
CA MET A 161 5.09 20.87 -8.49
C MET A 161 4.64 19.40 -8.57
N THR A 162 3.37 19.12 -8.27
CA THR A 162 2.78 17.78 -8.50
C THR A 162 2.47 17.56 -9.97
N LEU A 163 2.34 16.30 -10.36
CA LEU A 163 1.72 15.99 -11.65
C LEU A 163 0.25 16.43 -11.65
N PRO A 164 -0.34 16.70 -12.84
CA PRO A 164 -1.77 16.90 -13.02
C PRO A 164 -2.55 15.71 -12.42
N ALA A 165 -3.58 16.03 -11.61
CA ALA A 165 -4.43 15.05 -10.97
C ALA A 165 -5.83 15.03 -11.59
N ARG A 166 -6.48 13.87 -11.62
CA ARG A 166 -7.93 13.84 -11.77
C ARG A 166 -8.56 14.39 -10.48
N ALA A 167 -9.52 15.31 -10.59
CA ALA A 167 -10.22 15.87 -9.43
C ALA A 167 -11.68 16.13 -9.77
N GLU A 168 -12.60 15.54 -9.00
CA GLU A 168 -14.05 15.65 -9.22
C GLU A 168 -14.77 15.80 -7.88
N LEU A 169 -15.66 16.79 -7.77
CA LEU A 169 -16.57 16.91 -6.63
C LEU A 169 -17.71 15.90 -6.82
N LEU A 170 -17.83 14.95 -5.90
CA LEU A 170 -18.87 13.92 -5.94
C LEU A 170 -20.18 14.46 -5.37
N ARG A 171 -21.31 14.14 -6.04
CA ARG A 171 -22.66 14.57 -5.66
C ARG A 171 -23.64 13.41 -5.73
N GLY A 172 -24.82 13.57 -5.13
CA GLY A 172 -25.91 12.58 -5.21
C GLY A 172 -25.47 11.16 -4.84
N SER A 173 -25.74 10.21 -5.72
CA SER A 173 -25.42 8.79 -5.51
C SER A 173 -23.95 8.50 -5.32
N ASP A 174 -23.05 9.23 -6.01
CA ASP A 174 -21.63 9.00 -5.93
C ASP A 174 -21.03 9.51 -4.62
N ALA A 175 -21.54 10.62 -4.09
CA ALA A 175 -21.19 11.06 -2.74
C ALA A 175 -21.68 10.04 -1.68
N GLN A 176 -22.84 9.42 -1.86
CA GLN A 176 -23.34 8.37 -0.96
C GLN A 176 -22.47 7.11 -1.01
N LYS A 177 -22.04 6.68 -2.21
CA LYS A 177 -21.10 5.56 -2.37
C LYS A 177 -19.78 5.87 -1.68
N ALA A 178 -19.22 7.07 -1.86
CA ALA A 178 -18.01 7.51 -1.21
C ALA A 178 -18.16 7.53 0.33
N ALA A 179 -19.28 8.00 0.85
CA ALA A 179 -19.59 8.00 2.28
C ALA A 179 -19.57 6.58 2.87
N ARG A 180 -20.15 5.61 2.16
CA ARG A 180 -20.16 4.19 2.56
C ARG A 180 -18.73 3.61 2.54
N ALA A 181 -17.97 3.83 1.48
CA ALA A 181 -16.59 3.34 1.33
C ALA A 181 -15.67 3.91 2.43
N ILE A 182 -15.77 5.20 2.73
CA ILE A 182 -15.03 5.86 3.81
C ILE A 182 -15.53 5.41 5.20
N GLY A 183 -16.81 5.00 5.32
CA GLY A 183 -17.45 4.60 6.59
C GLY A 183 -17.97 5.77 7.41
N THR A 184 -18.37 6.86 6.74
CA THR A 184 -18.97 8.05 7.35
C THR A 184 -20.48 8.13 7.14
N GLY A 185 -21.09 7.18 6.40
CA GLY A 185 -22.52 7.08 6.18
C GLY A 185 -23.28 6.64 7.44
N LYS A 186 -24.50 7.15 7.66
CA LYS A 186 -25.42 6.66 8.68
C LYS A 186 -25.69 5.17 8.40
N GLY A 187 -25.11 4.28 9.23
CA GLY A 187 -25.29 2.83 9.09
C GLY A 187 -24.00 1.99 9.20
N ALA A 188 -22.84 2.58 9.34
CA ALA A 188 -21.61 1.85 9.64
C ALA A 188 -21.65 1.40 11.10
N GLY A 189 -22.09 0.17 11.36
CA GLY A 189 -22.07 -0.47 12.68
C GLY A 189 -20.66 -0.41 13.26
N GLY A 190 -20.54 0.15 14.48
CA GLY A 190 -19.30 0.34 15.17
C GLY A 190 -18.59 -0.98 15.44
N ILE A 191 -17.34 -1.08 15.04
CA ILE A 191 -16.41 -1.99 15.68
C ILE A 191 -15.90 -1.25 16.91
N ASN A 192 -16.22 -1.80 18.12
CA ASN A 192 -15.79 -1.30 19.41
C ASN A 192 -14.26 -1.14 19.44
N ALA A 193 -13.79 0.10 19.35
CA ALA A 193 -12.47 0.47 19.79
C ALA A 193 -12.55 0.81 21.29
N SER A 194 -12.55 -0.23 22.14
CA SER A 194 -12.26 -0.07 23.55
C SER A 194 -10.75 0.06 23.72
N HIS A 195 -10.23 1.29 23.75
CA HIS A 195 -9.11 1.64 24.62
C HIS A 195 -9.06 3.16 24.85
N THR A 196 -9.39 3.49 26.09
CA THR A 196 -8.96 4.59 26.94
C THR A 196 -8.94 6.03 26.44
N GLY A 197 -9.82 6.82 27.01
CA GLY A 197 -9.40 8.05 27.66
C GLY A 197 -9.49 9.36 26.88
N LYS A 198 -10.50 10.08 27.27
CA LYS A 198 -10.82 11.51 27.15
C LYS A 198 -11.87 11.85 26.09
N ARG A 199 -13.07 12.10 26.61
CA ARG A 199 -14.17 12.78 25.93
C ARG A 199 -13.65 14.08 25.33
N SER A 200 -13.39 14.12 24.05
CA SER A 200 -13.19 15.36 23.33
C SER A 200 -14.53 15.86 22.83
N ARG A 201 -14.91 17.01 23.40
CA ARG A 201 -15.73 18.12 22.93
C ARG A 201 -16.49 17.86 21.64
N ALA A 202 -17.80 18.03 21.68
CA ALA A 202 -18.75 17.93 20.57
C ALA A 202 -18.11 18.36 19.23
N VAL A 203 -17.92 17.39 18.34
CA VAL A 203 -17.61 17.65 16.94
C VAL A 203 -18.90 18.27 16.38
N ARG A 204 -18.92 19.59 16.20
CA ARG A 204 -19.86 20.26 15.29
C ARG A 204 -19.82 19.45 14.01
N GLU A 205 -20.97 19.05 13.49
CA GLU A 205 -21.13 18.47 12.16
C GLU A 205 -20.50 19.43 11.16
N LYS A 206 -19.18 19.28 10.91
CA LYS A 206 -18.53 19.98 9.81
C LYS A 206 -19.13 19.39 8.55
N THR A 207 -19.95 20.14 7.87
CA THR A 207 -20.43 19.80 6.52
C THR A 207 -19.22 19.61 5.63
N GLY A 208 -18.92 18.35 5.31
CA GLY A 208 -17.83 17.99 4.44
C GLY A 208 -18.34 17.60 3.06
N SER A 209 -17.47 17.67 2.07
CA SER A 209 -17.74 17.24 0.70
C SER A 209 -16.84 16.08 0.31
N TYR A 210 -17.31 15.24 -0.60
CA TYR A 210 -16.55 14.11 -1.13
C TYR A 210 -15.90 14.49 -2.46
N VAL A 211 -14.59 14.27 -2.57
CA VAL A 211 -13.80 14.53 -3.77
C VAL A 211 -13.14 13.22 -4.22
N LEU A 212 -13.30 12.89 -5.50
CA LEU A 212 -12.48 11.86 -6.16
C LEU A 212 -11.17 12.51 -6.61
N VAL A 213 -10.04 11.91 -6.23
CA VAL A 213 -8.72 12.34 -6.66
C VAL A 213 -7.99 11.15 -7.27
N GLY A 214 -7.53 11.28 -8.52
CA GLY A 214 -6.70 10.29 -9.21
C GLY A 214 -5.28 10.78 -9.37
N LEU A 215 -4.29 10.00 -8.90
CA LEU A 215 -2.87 10.33 -8.96
C LEU A 215 -2.09 9.30 -9.76
N ARG A 216 -1.09 9.74 -10.51
CA ARG A 216 -0.14 8.90 -11.26
C ARG A 216 1.27 8.87 -10.65
N GLU A 217 1.45 9.52 -9.54
CA GLU A 217 2.67 9.51 -8.72
C GLU A 217 2.35 9.05 -7.29
N GLY A 218 3.27 9.14 -6.35
CA GLY A 218 3.07 8.62 -5.00
C GLY A 218 3.99 9.28 -3.98
N ARG A 219 3.93 10.63 -3.87
CA ARG A 219 4.67 11.35 -2.84
C ARG A 219 4.06 11.12 -1.45
N LYS A 220 4.85 11.38 -0.42
CA LYS A 220 4.39 11.25 0.96
C LYS A 220 3.19 12.16 1.22
N ARG A 221 2.03 11.55 1.63
CA ARG A 221 0.77 12.25 1.95
C ARG A 221 0.27 13.20 0.84
N GLU A 222 0.49 12.86 -0.39
CA GLU A 222 0.31 13.75 -1.54
C GLU A 222 -1.13 14.27 -1.65
N VAL A 223 -2.15 13.41 -1.68
CA VAL A 223 -3.56 13.81 -1.75
C VAL A 223 -3.93 14.80 -0.65
N ARG A 224 -3.48 14.53 0.59
CA ARG A 224 -3.76 15.40 1.74
C ARG A 224 -3.13 16.78 1.57
N ARG A 225 -1.86 16.84 1.15
CA ARG A 225 -1.13 18.09 0.92
C ARG A 225 -1.71 18.89 -0.25
N MET A 226 -2.09 18.23 -1.33
CA MET A 226 -2.70 18.90 -2.49
C MET A 226 -4.03 19.55 -2.13
N LEU A 227 -4.91 18.81 -1.45
CA LEU A 227 -6.21 19.33 -1.02
C LEU A 227 -6.07 20.45 0.02
N GLU A 228 -5.15 20.33 0.96
CA GLU A 228 -4.83 21.35 1.95
C GLU A 228 -4.29 22.65 1.28
N ALA A 229 -3.39 22.52 0.28
CA ALA A 229 -2.81 23.64 -0.45
C ALA A 229 -3.83 24.40 -1.31
N VAL A 230 -4.96 23.79 -1.66
CA VAL A 230 -6.08 24.48 -2.32
C VAL A 230 -7.15 24.95 -1.33
N GLY A 231 -6.95 24.77 -0.01
CA GLY A 231 -7.81 25.29 1.06
C GLY A 231 -8.84 24.30 1.62
N TYR A 232 -8.77 23.01 1.26
CA TYR A 232 -9.75 22.00 1.67
C TYR A 232 -9.08 20.81 2.40
N PRO A 233 -8.76 20.92 3.69
CA PRO A 233 -8.11 19.88 4.47
C PRO A 233 -8.90 18.55 4.45
N VAL A 234 -8.18 17.44 4.36
CA VAL A 234 -8.76 16.10 4.31
C VAL A 234 -9.10 15.58 5.71
N ILE A 235 -10.37 15.30 5.95
CA ILE A 235 -10.91 14.69 7.17
C ILE A 235 -10.65 13.18 7.12
N ALA A 236 -11.02 12.50 6.02
CA ALA A 236 -10.84 11.08 5.83
C ALA A 236 -10.42 10.77 4.38
N LEU A 237 -9.60 9.74 4.20
CA LEU A 237 -9.05 9.33 2.91
C LEU A 237 -9.16 7.83 2.72
N HIS A 238 -9.64 7.43 1.55
CA HIS A 238 -9.85 6.04 1.18
C HIS A 238 -9.35 5.79 -0.24
N ARG A 239 -8.47 4.81 -0.44
CA ARG A 239 -8.05 4.41 -1.79
C ARG A 239 -9.00 3.38 -2.34
N SER A 240 -9.80 3.76 -3.35
CA SER A 240 -10.82 2.90 -3.97
C SER A 240 -10.26 2.02 -5.07
N SER A 241 -9.18 2.47 -5.79
CA SER A 241 -8.59 1.68 -6.87
C SER A 241 -7.08 1.83 -6.97
N PHE A 242 -6.45 0.86 -7.61
CA PHE A 242 -5.03 0.84 -7.96
C PHE A 242 -4.87 0.27 -9.38
N GLY A 243 -4.51 1.11 -10.35
CA GLY A 243 -4.52 0.75 -11.76
C GLY A 243 -5.92 0.28 -12.20
N PRO A 244 -6.03 -0.88 -12.86
CA PRO A 244 -7.31 -1.44 -13.27
C PRO A 244 -8.14 -2.01 -12.12
N LEU A 245 -7.53 -2.26 -10.95
CA LEU A 245 -8.21 -2.94 -9.85
C LEU A 245 -9.05 -1.98 -9.02
N GLU A 246 -10.29 -2.38 -8.77
CA GLU A 246 -11.22 -1.73 -7.86
C GLU A 246 -11.31 -2.55 -6.55
N LEU A 247 -11.45 -1.87 -5.41
CA LEU A 247 -11.59 -2.53 -4.12
C LEU A 247 -12.88 -3.37 -4.03
N GLY A 248 -13.95 -2.89 -4.66
CA GLY A 248 -15.25 -3.54 -4.62
C GLY A 248 -15.82 -3.63 -3.20
N ASP A 249 -16.53 -4.73 -2.95
CA ASP A 249 -17.20 -5.00 -1.67
C ASP A 249 -16.33 -5.78 -0.67
N LEU A 250 -15.01 -5.84 -0.87
CA LEU A 250 -14.11 -6.52 0.06
C LEU A 250 -14.23 -5.90 1.46
N PRO A 251 -14.60 -6.67 2.51
CA PRO A 251 -14.78 -6.14 3.85
C PRO A 251 -13.50 -5.53 4.43
N ARG A 252 -13.64 -4.54 5.33
CA ARG A 252 -12.48 -3.93 5.99
C ARG A 252 -11.70 -4.93 6.84
N GLY A 253 -10.39 -4.91 6.73
CA GLY A 253 -9.51 -5.86 7.40
C GLY A 253 -9.41 -7.21 6.69
N SER A 254 -10.22 -7.45 5.66
CA SER A 254 -10.17 -8.67 4.86
C SER A 254 -9.23 -8.52 3.66
N TRP A 255 -8.73 -9.65 3.22
CA TRP A 255 -7.90 -9.76 2.02
C TRP A 255 -8.42 -10.89 1.12
N ARG A 256 -8.03 -10.86 -0.15
CA ARG A 256 -8.20 -11.97 -1.09
C ARG A 256 -7.02 -12.06 -2.05
N GLU A 257 -6.80 -13.24 -2.58
CA GLU A 257 -5.89 -13.41 -3.71
C GLU A 257 -6.46 -12.74 -4.96
N LEU A 258 -5.60 -12.23 -5.81
CA LEU A 258 -5.98 -11.79 -7.16
C LEU A 258 -6.08 -13.00 -8.07
N THR A 259 -7.01 -12.94 -8.99
CA THR A 259 -7.11 -13.92 -10.08
C THR A 259 -5.99 -13.69 -11.11
N ASP A 260 -5.69 -14.71 -11.93
CA ASP A 260 -4.70 -14.58 -13.01
C ASP A 260 -5.09 -13.47 -14.00
N VAL A 261 -6.39 -13.24 -14.22
CA VAL A 261 -6.90 -12.15 -15.06
C VAL A 261 -6.53 -10.80 -14.47
N GLU A 262 -6.78 -10.58 -13.18
CA GLU A 262 -6.45 -9.33 -12.48
C GLU A 262 -4.93 -9.08 -12.45
N VAL A 263 -4.13 -10.12 -12.25
CA VAL A 263 -2.66 -10.03 -12.34
C VAL A 263 -2.23 -9.69 -13.78
N GLY A 264 -2.88 -10.28 -14.78
CA GLY A 264 -2.66 -9.97 -16.20
C GLY A 264 -2.98 -8.50 -16.52
N GLU A 265 -4.10 -7.97 -16.02
CA GLU A 265 -4.48 -6.56 -16.17
C GLU A 265 -3.47 -5.61 -15.51
N LEU A 266 -2.96 -5.94 -14.30
CA LEU A 266 -1.90 -5.17 -13.65
C LEU A 266 -0.62 -5.15 -14.50
N LYS A 267 -0.22 -6.30 -15.06
CA LYS A 267 0.94 -6.40 -15.95
C LYS A 267 0.75 -5.60 -17.23
N ALA A 268 -0.44 -5.60 -17.82
CA ALA A 268 -0.77 -4.78 -18.97
C ALA A 268 -0.68 -3.28 -18.66
N ALA A 269 -1.18 -2.85 -17.49
CA ALA A 269 -1.15 -1.45 -17.07
C ALA A 269 0.25 -0.87 -16.83
N ILE A 270 1.28 -1.71 -16.63
CA ILE A 270 2.68 -1.27 -16.56
C ILE A 270 3.40 -1.26 -17.91
N CYS A 271 2.81 -1.84 -18.94
CA CYS A 271 3.38 -1.85 -20.28
C CYS A 271 2.84 -0.69 -21.17
N SER A 272 1.76 -0.05 -20.71
CA SER A 272 1.14 1.11 -21.39
C SER A 272 1.84 2.40 -21.03
#